data_f8ccb9d227257f65f4b295e86a952862
#
_entry.id   f8ccb9d227257f65f4b295e86a952862
#
_cell.length_a   1.000
_cell.length_b   1.000
_cell.length_c   1.000
_cell.angle_alpha   90.00
_cell.angle_beta   90.00
_cell.angle_gamma   90.00
#
_symmetry.space_group_name_H-M   'P 1'
#
loop_
_entity.id
_entity.type
_entity.pdbx_description
1 polymer ?
#
loop_
_entity_poly.entity_id
_entity_poly.type
_entity_poly.pdbx_seq_one_letter_code
_entity_poly.pdbx_strand_id
1 'polypeptide(L)'
;MRNRAEIKAEAKQLIRTGRASPLVVTAIVLVVSFVLDRVVSLVEYGTLFPASYMSRYYDLLLSGELYSMDMEDLMALTNSLPAATLQSTFFSILVSLFMAVLMGGYYLYCMGLRQRVEMPYATLLDGLSVAGRLIWCSILVYIK
;
A
#
# COMPACT_ATOMS: atom_id res chain seq x y z
N MET A 1 -28.02 -16.70 20.08
CA MET A 1 -27.47 -15.49 19.37
C MET A 1 -26.70 -14.65 20.37
N ARG A 2 -25.41 -14.41 20.21
CA ARG A 2 -24.65 -13.50 21.10
C ARG A 2 -25.18 -12.07 20.98
N ASN A 3 -25.38 -11.42 22.09
CA ASN A 3 -25.90 -10.05 22.13
C ASN A 3 -24.77 -9.08 21.70
N ARG A 4 -25.12 -8.02 20.93
CA ARG A 4 -24.17 -6.98 20.49
C ARG A 4 -23.40 -6.34 21.66
N ALA A 5 -24.05 -6.19 22.82
CA ALA A 5 -23.42 -5.66 24.02
C ALA A 5 -22.32 -6.58 24.57
N GLU A 6 -22.51 -7.89 24.56
CA GLU A 6 -21.52 -8.89 24.97
C GLU A 6 -20.32 -8.90 24.06
N ILE A 7 -20.55 -8.87 22.75
CA ILE A 7 -19.45 -8.81 21.75
C ILE A 7 -18.60 -7.54 21.95
N LYS A 8 -19.25 -6.40 22.20
CA LYS A 8 -18.55 -5.12 22.43
C LYS A 8 -17.76 -5.12 23.75
N ALA A 9 -18.30 -5.72 24.81
CA ALA A 9 -17.62 -5.85 26.10
C ALA A 9 -16.41 -6.79 25.99
N GLU A 10 -16.57 -7.92 25.31
CA GLU A 10 -15.49 -8.88 25.06
C GLU A 10 -14.36 -8.25 24.21
N ALA A 11 -14.69 -7.53 23.14
CA ALA A 11 -13.72 -6.80 22.35
C ALA A 11 -12.95 -5.75 23.18
N LYS A 12 -13.63 -5.00 24.03
CA LYS A 12 -13.01 -4.01 24.91
C LYS A 12 -12.06 -4.65 25.95
N GLN A 13 -12.42 -5.83 26.45
CA GLN A 13 -11.56 -6.57 27.36
C GLN A 13 -10.31 -7.10 26.66
N LEU A 14 -10.43 -7.67 25.44
CA LEU A 14 -9.31 -8.12 24.63
C LEU A 14 -8.31 -7.00 24.32
N ILE A 15 -8.82 -5.80 24.04
CA ILE A 15 -7.96 -4.60 23.79
C ILE A 15 -7.17 -4.21 25.04
N ARG A 16 -7.71 -4.43 26.25
CA ARG A 16 -7.07 -4.05 27.51
C ARG A 16 -6.07 -5.07 28.06
N THR A 17 -6.29 -6.36 27.77
CA THR A 17 -5.49 -7.46 28.33
C THR A 17 -4.35 -7.93 27.42
N GLY A 18 -4.31 -7.50 26.15
CA GLY A 18 -3.25 -7.88 25.22
C GLY A 18 -1.90 -7.25 25.58
N ARG A 19 -0.82 -8.03 25.56
CA ARG A 19 0.57 -7.59 25.80
C ARG A 19 1.03 -6.55 24.78
N ALA A 20 0.55 -6.68 23.52
CA ALA A 20 0.67 -5.66 22.48
C ALA A 20 -0.72 -5.04 22.28
N SER A 21 -0.84 -3.72 22.50
CA SER A 21 -2.12 -3.03 22.30
C SER A 21 -2.55 -3.13 20.82
N PRO A 22 -3.75 -3.67 20.51
CA PRO A 22 -4.24 -3.77 19.13
C PRO A 22 -4.29 -2.43 18.41
N LEU A 23 -4.55 -1.34 19.14
CA LEU A 23 -4.54 0.01 18.59
C LEU A 23 -3.14 0.43 18.12
N VAL A 24 -2.10 0.10 18.90
CA VAL A 24 -0.72 0.39 18.53
C VAL A 24 -0.30 -0.44 17.32
N VAL A 25 -0.63 -1.74 17.28
CA VAL A 25 -0.35 -2.60 16.12
C VAL A 25 -1.03 -2.07 14.86
N THR A 26 -2.31 -1.72 14.94
CA THR A 26 -3.04 -1.13 13.81
C THR A 26 -2.43 0.21 13.38
N ALA A 27 -2.08 1.07 14.33
CA ALA A 27 -1.41 2.34 14.02
C ALA A 27 -0.06 2.13 13.32
N ILE A 28 0.75 1.17 13.76
CA ILE A 28 2.02 0.83 13.11
C ILE A 28 1.78 0.41 11.66
N VAL A 29 0.82 -0.50 11.42
CA VAL A 29 0.50 -0.97 10.06
C VAL A 29 0.04 0.19 9.19
N LEU A 30 -0.83 1.07 9.68
CA LEU A 30 -1.31 2.24 8.94
C LEU A 30 -0.18 3.22 8.61
N VAL A 31 0.69 3.53 9.59
CA VAL A 31 1.83 4.43 9.37
C VAL A 31 2.80 3.84 8.34
N VAL A 32 3.14 2.57 8.47
CA VAL A 32 4.04 1.89 7.51
C VAL A 32 3.43 1.87 6.12
N SER A 33 2.13 1.53 6.00
CA SER A 33 1.42 1.55 4.72
C SER A 33 1.44 2.93 4.08
N PHE A 34 1.15 3.97 4.86
CA PHE A 34 1.16 5.35 4.38
C PHE A 34 2.54 5.81 3.92
N VAL A 35 3.60 5.49 4.69
CA VAL A 35 4.97 5.84 4.31
C VAL A 35 5.38 5.14 3.01
N LEU A 36 5.09 3.84 2.89
CA LEU A 36 5.40 3.07 1.69
C LEU A 36 4.65 3.61 0.47
N ASP A 37 3.38 3.94 0.60
CA ASP A 37 2.58 4.55 -0.47
C ASP A 37 3.20 5.88 -0.93
N ARG A 38 3.66 6.72 0.02
CA ARG A 38 4.36 7.97 -0.30
C ARG A 38 5.70 7.74 -1.01
N VAL A 39 6.46 6.74 -0.57
CA VAL A 39 7.74 6.39 -1.22
C VAL A 39 7.50 5.89 -2.65
N VAL A 40 6.51 5.02 -2.87
CA VAL A 40 6.15 4.56 -4.22
C VAL A 40 5.73 5.74 -5.09
N SER A 41 4.85 6.61 -4.58
CA SER A 41 4.41 7.81 -5.30
C SER A 41 5.59 8.70 -5.69
N LEU A 42 6.54 8.95 -4.80
CA LEU A 42 7.73 9.76 -5.10
C LEU A 42 8.61 9.13 -6.19
N VAL A 43 8.79 7.81 -6.15
CA VAL A 43 9.55 7.09 -7.18
C VAL A 43 8.82 7.13 -8.52
N GLU A 44 7.51 6.91 -8.54
CA GLU A 44 6.71 6.96 -9.75
C GLU A 44 6.66 8.37 -10.33
N TYR A 45 6.40 9.40 -9.53
CA TYR A 45 6.42 10.79 -10.00
C TYR A 45 7.79 11.21 -10.53
N GLY A 46 8.88 10.83 -9.86
CA GLY A 46 10.22 11.14 -10.31
C GLY A 46 10.61 10.47 -11.63
N THR A 47 10.03 9.31 -11.92
CA THR A 47 10.31 8.55 -13.14
C THR A 47 9.34 8.86 -14.29
N LEU A 48 8.05 9.06 -13.99
CA LEU A 48 7.01 9.30 -14.98
C LEU A 48 6.88 10.78 -15.35
N PHE A 49 7.20 11.70 -14.42
CA PHE A 49 7.10 13.13 -14.61
C PHE A 49 8.47 13.82 -14.40
N PRO A 50 9.41 13.66 -15.33
CA PRO A 50 10.70 14.34 -15.23
C PRO A 50 10.51 15.85 -15.16
N ALA A 51 11.44 16.55 -14.51
CA ALA A 51 11.36 17.99 -14.30
C ALA A 51 11.18 18.76 -15.62
N SER A 52 11.74 18.29 -16.71
CA SER A 52 11.58 18.86 -18.05
C SER A 52 10.14 18.78 -18.58
N TYR A 53 9.44 17.71 -18.28
CA TYR A 53 8.03 17.56 -18.64
C TYR A 53 7.16 18.50 -17.80
N MET A 54 7.41 18.53 -16.48
CA MET A 54 6.65 19.40 -15.57
C MET A 54 6.84 20.88 -15.89
N SER A 55 8.07 21.33 -16.19
CA SER A 55 8.31 22.71 -16.58
C SER A 55 7.53 23.07 -17.85
N ARG A 56 7.58 22.22 -18.89
CA ARG A 56 6.84 22.44 -20.14
C ARG A 56 5.32 22.46 -19.91
N TYR A 57 4.81 21.57 -19.06
CA TYR A 57 3.39 21.55 -18.72
C TYR A 57 2.95 22.82 -17.99
N TYR A 58 3.76 23.32 -17.03
CA TYR A 58 3.49 24.56 -16.34
C TYR A 58 3.57 25.78 -17.27
N ASP A 59 4.52 25.80 -18.19
CA ASP A 59 4.64 26.89 -19.19
C ASP A 59 3.40 26.96 -20.08
N LEU A 60 2.92 25.81 -20.57
CA LEU A 60 1.69 25.71 -21.38
C LEU A 60 0.43 26.10 -20.59
N LEU A 61 0.40 25.79 -19.31
CA LEU A 61 -0.72 26.13 -18.43
C LEU A 61 -0.74 27.64 -18.12
N LEU A 62 0.42 28.24 -17.88
CA LEU A 62 0.55 29.68 -17.58
C LEU A 62 0.35 30.55 -18.82
N SER A 63 0.77 30.08 -20.00
CA SER A 63 0.54 30.77 -21.27
C SER A 63 -0.92 30.68 -21.74
N GLY A 64 -1.71 29.77 -21.19
CA GLY A 64 -3.08 29.50 -21.63
C GLY A 64 -3.18 28.70 -22.93
N GLU A 65 -2.06 28.35 -23.54
CA GLU A 65 -1.99 27.52 -24.76
C GLU A 65 -2.60 26.14 -24.58
N LEU A 66 -2.55 25.59 -23.36
CA LEU A 66 -3.15 24.29 -23.03
C LEU A 66 -4.66 24.24 -23.37
N TYR A 67 -5.37 25.36 -23.24
CA TYR A 67 -6.81 25.45 -23.54
C TYR A 67 -7.12 25.59 -25.04
N SER A 68 -6.14 25.96 -25.83
CA SER A 68 -6.24 26.09 -27.28
C SER A 68 -5.63 24.94 -28.07
N MET A 69 -5.02 23.96 -27.37
CA MET A 69 -4.42 22.77 -27.97
C MET A 69 -5.48 21.86 -28.61
N ASP A 70 -5.18 21.39 -29.80
CA ASP A 70 -5.99 20.35 -30.45
C ASP A 70 -5.78 19.00 -29.77
N MET A 71 -6.72 18.07 -29.97
CA MET A 71 -6.67 16.72 -29.38
C MET A 71 -5.41 15.95 -29.80
N GLU A 72 -4.90 16.21 -31.01
CA GLU A 72 -3.68 15.61 -31.53
C GLU A 72 -2.44 16.06 -30.75
N ASP A 73 -2.32 17.35 -30.43
CA ASP A 73 -1.24 17.92 -29.64
C ASP A 73 -1.30 17.43 -28.18
N LEU A 74 -2.50 17.30 -27.60
CA LEU A 74 -2.68 16.71 -26.27
C LEU A 74 -2.25 15.25 -26.23
N MET A 75 -2.58 14.46 -27.27
CA MET A 75 -2.11 13.08 -27.39
C MET A 75 -0.59 13.00 -27.56
N ALA A 76 0.00 13.90 -28.36
CA ALA A 76 1.45 13.99 -28.53
C ALA A 76 2.15 14.33 -27.20
N LEU A 77 1.59 15.26 -26.42
CA LEU A 77 2.10 15.60 -25.09
C LEU A 77 2.03 14.38 -24.14
N THR A 78 0.91 13.67 -24.14
CA THR A 78 0.74 12.46 -23.31
C THR A 78 1.67 11.33 -23.73
N ASN A 79 1.86 11.12 -25.03
CA ASN A 79 2.77 10.12 -25.57
C ASN A 79 4.25 10.46 -25.35
N SER A 80 4.56 11.74 -25.05
CA SER A 80 5.93 12.17 -24.68
C SER A 80 6.29 11.81 -23.23
N LEU A 81 5.33 11.33 -22.43
CA LEU A 81 5.61 10.81 -21.10
C LEU A 81 6.48 9.56 -21.22
N PRO A 82 7.56 9.47 -20.43
CA PRO A 82 8.36 8.28 -20.41
C PRO A 82 7.50 7.10 -19.96
N ALA A 83 7.53 6.01 -20.71
CA ALA A 83 6.92 4.76 -20.28
C ALA A 83 7.48 4.37 -18.90
N ALA A 84 6.65 3.77 -18.06
CA ALA A 84 7.08 3.27 -16.77
C ALA A 84 8.37 2.46 -16.95
N THR A 85 9.46 2.91 -16.33
CA THR A 85 10.73 2.25 -16.46
C THR A 85 10.66 0.87 -15.79
N LEU A 86 11.36 -0.12 -16.34
CA LEU A 86 11.45 -1.45 -15.72
C LEU A 86 11.84 -1.35 -14.25
N GLN A 87 12.65 -0.35 -13.89
CA GLN A 87 13.08 -0.09 -12.52
C GLN A 87 11.92 0.34 -11.61
N SER A 88 11.05 1.27 -12.05
CA SER A 88 9.89 1.72 -11.25
C SER A 88 8.87 0.60 -11.09
N THR A 89 8.64 -0.19 -12.15
CA THR A 89 7.75 -1.35 -12.10
C THR A 89 8.26 -2.40 -11.13
N PHE A 90 9.56 -2.72 -11.19
CA PHE A 90 10.18 -3.68 -10.27
C PHE A 90 10.09 -3.21 -8.82
N PHE A 91 10.35 -1.93 -8.56
CA PHE A 91 10.24 -1.33 -7.24
C PHE A 91 8.80 -1.40 -6.70
N SER A 92 7.81 -1.06 -7.52
CA SER A 92 6.40 -1.13 -7.16
C SER A 92 5.97 -2.56 -6.81
N ILE A 93 6.40 -3.56 -7.58
CA ILE A 93 6.15 -4.98 -7.29
C ILE A 93 6.76 -5.36 -5.95
N LEU A 94 8.01 -4.96 -5.67
CA LEU A 94 8.70 -5.29 -4.43
C LEU A 94 7.99 -4.70 -3.21
N VAL A 95 7.57 -3.44 -3.28
CA VAL A 95 6.78 -2.79 -2.23
C VAL A 95 5.42 -3.46 -2.05
N SER A 96 4.75 -3.83 -3.14
CA SER A 96 3.47 -4.55 -3.10
C SER A 96 3.60 -5.91 -2.39
N LEU A 97 4.67 -6.66 -2.68
CA LEU A 97 4.97 -7.92 -1.99
C LEU A 97 5.22 -7.70 -0.49
N PHE A 98 5.98 -6.67 -0.13
CA PHE A 98 6.23 -6.34 1.27
C PHE A 98 4.91 -5.99 1.99
N MET A 99 4.04 -5.20 1.36
CA MET A 99 2.72 -4.89 1.90
C MET A 99 1.84 -6.13 2.10
N ALA A 100 1.87 -7.06 1.16
CA ALA A 100 1.14 -8.33 1.28
C ALA A 100 1.62 -9.15 2.48
N VAL A 101 2.94 -9.19 2.73
CA VAL A 101 3.54 -9.84 3.89
C VAL A 101 3.12 -9.16 5.20
N LEU A 102 3.19 -7.84 5.26
CA LEU A 102 2.79 -7.04 6.42
C LEU A 102 1.32 -7.28 6.77
N MET A 103 0.45 -7.26 5.77
CA MET A 103 -0.99 -7.53 5.93
C MET A 103 -1.24 -8.98 6.37
N GLY A 104 -0.48 -9.95 5.84
CA GLY A 104 -0.51 -11.34 6.29
C GLY A 104 -0.18 -11.47 7.78
N GLY A 105 0.89 -10.82 8.24
CA GLY A 105 1.26 -10.75 9.66
C GLY A 105 0.20 -10.08 10.53
N TYR A 106 -0.41 -9.01 10.03
CA TYR A 106 -1.52 -8.34 10.71
C TYR A 106 -2.75 -9.27 10.87
N TYR A 107 -3.08 -10.05 9.84
CA TYR A 107 -4.16 -11.04 9.95
C TYR A 107 -3.84 -12.14 10.96
N LEU A 108 -2.60 -12.65 10.99
CA LEU A 108 -2.16 -13.62 12.01
C LEU A 108 -2.29 -13.03 13.41
N TYR A 109 -1.87 -11.78 13.61
CA TYR A 109 -2.04 -11.07 14.88
C TYR A 109 -3.52 -10.99 15.30
N CYS A 110 -4.42 -10.60 14.38
CA CYS A 110 -5.86 -10.50 14.64
C CYS A 110 -6.46 -11.88 14.98
N MET A 111 -6.05 -12.96 14.31
CA MET A 111 -6.49 -14.32 14.62
C MET A 111 -6.03 -14.77 16.00
N GLY A 112 -4.75 -14.52 16.36
CA GLY A 112 -4.21 -14.82 17.66
C GLY A 112 -4.94 -14.09 18.78
N LEU A 113 -5.22 -12.81 18.57
CA LEU A 113 -6.00 -12.01 19.52
C LEU A 113 -7.41 -12.60 19.75
N ARG A 114 -8.06 -13.09 18.69
CA ARG A 114 -9.36 -13.77 18.79
C ARG A 114 -9.28 -15.07 19.57
N GLN A 115 -8.17 -15.78 19.47
CA GLN A 115 -7.91 -17.04 20.19
C GLN A 115 -7.41 -16.81 21.62
N ARG A 116 -7.29 -15.54 22.07
CA ARG A 116 -6.75 -15.12 23.37
C ARG A 116 -5.31 -15.59 23.60
N VAL A 117 -4.55 -15.73 22.52
CA VAL A 117 -3.11 -16.02 22.59
C VAL A 117 -2.37 -14.69 22.68
N GLU A 118 -1.38 -14.63 23.58
CA GLU A 118 -0.50 -13.44 23.67
C GLU A 118 0.36 -13.32 22.42
N MET A 119 0.10 -12.28 21.62
CA MET A 119 0.84 -12.02 20.39
C MET A 119 1.81 -10.86 20.60
N PRO A 120 3.13 -11.05 20.45
CA PRO A 120 4.11 -9.99 20.45
C PRO A 120 4.04 -9.17 19.15
N TYR A 121 4.63 -7.97 19.15
CA TYR A 121 4.71 -7.12 17.93
C TYR A 121 5.46 -7.81 16.79
N ALA A 122 6.39 -8.72 17.11
CA ALA A 122 7.13 -9.50 16.13
C ALA A 122 6.23 -10.36 15.22
N THR A 123 5.01 -10.68 15.66
CA THR A 123 4.03 -11.44 14.86
C THR A 123 3.70 -10.76 13.52
N LEU A 124 3.88 -9.43 13.42
CA LEU A 124 3.74 -8.73 12.13
C LEU A 124 4.76 -9.23 11.10
N LEU A 125 5.95 -9.64 11.54
CA LEU A 125 6.99 -10.20 10.68
C LEU A 125 6.79 -11.70 10.40
N ASP A 126 5.96 -12.39 11.19
CA ASP A 126 5.63 -13.80 10.95
C ASP A 126 4.86 -14.00 9.64
N GLY A 127 4.30 -12.91 9.08
CA GLY A 127 3.80 -12.88 7.71
C GLY A 127 4.85 -13.36 6.69
N LEU A 128 6.14 -13.16 6.96
CA LEU A 128 7.25 -13.67 6.13
C LEU A 128 7.25 -15.21 6.03
N SER A 129 6.89 -15.90 7.09
CA SER A 129 6.83 -17.38 7.10
C SER A 129 5.75 -17.92 6.15
N VAL A 130 4.71 -17.12 5.90
CA VAL A 130 3.59 -17.46 5.00
C VAL A 130 3.74 -16.77 3.63
N ALA A 131 4.72 -15.87 3.49
CA ALA A 131 4.92 -15.05 2.30
C ALA A 131 5.05 -15.87 1.02
N GLY A 132 5.78 -16.97 1.05
CA GLY A 132 5.92 -17.86 -0.10
C GLY A 132 4.59 -18.41 -0.62
N ARG A 133 3.67 -18.73 0.28
CA ARG A 133 2.33 -19.21 -0.09
C ARG A 133 1.45 -18.07 -0.61
N LEU A 134 1.54 -16.88 -0.01
CA LEU A 134 0.82 -15.69 -0.45
C LEU A 134 1.28 -15.23 -1.84
N ILE A 135 2.59 -15.24 -2.09
CA ILE A 135 3.18 -14.91 -3.40
C ILE A 135 2.69 -15.90 -4.45
N TRP A 136 2.71 -17.20 -4.18
CA TRP A 136 2.19 -18.23 -5.08
C TRP A 136 0.70 -18.02 -5.38
N CYS A 137 -0.12 -17.77 -4.35
CA CYS A 137 -1.54 -17.46 -4.54
C CYS A 137 -1.75 -16.22 -5.41
N SER A 138 -0.97 -15.16 -5.18
CA SER A 138 -1.05 -13.93 -5.97
C SER A 138 -0.69 -14.17 -7.43
N ILE A 139 0.39 -14.90 -7.69
CA ILE A 139 0.81 -15.26 -9.05
C ILE A 139 -0.28 -16.08 -9.76
N LEU A 140 -0.86 -17.08 -9.09
CA LEU A 140 -1.93 -17.90 -9.66
C LEU A 140 -3.18 -17.10 -10.00
N VAL A 141 -3.52 -16.08 -9.21
CA VAL A 141 -4.66 -15.19 -9.49
C VAL A 141 -4.39 -14.32 -10.71
N TYR A 142 -3.14 -13.88 -10.92
CA TYR A 142 -2.76 -13.06 -12.09
C TYR A 142 -2.65 -13.85 -13.40
N ILE A 143 -2.37 -15.17 -13.33
CA ILE A 143 -2.24 -16.02 -14.51
C ILE A 143 -3.62 -16.50 -15.03
N LYS A 144 -4.68 -16.39 -14.25
CA LYS A 144 -6.03 -16.82 -14.59
C LYS A 144 -6.85 -15.69 -15.23
#